data_91accca93349dc103e29bb0cb0a5b467
#
_entry.id   91accca93349dc103e29bb0cb0a5b467
#
_cell.length_a   1.000
_cell.length_b   1.000
_cell.length_c   1.000
_cell.angle_alpha   90.00
_cell.angle_beta   90.00
_cell.angle_gamma   90.00
#
_symmetry.space_group_name_H-M   'P 1'
#
loop_
_entity.id
_entity.type
_entity.pdbx_description
1 polymer ?
#
loop_
_entity_poly.entity_id
_entity_poly.type
_entity_poly.pdbx_seq_one_letter_code
_entity_poly.pdbx_strand_id
1 'polypeptide(L)'
;MRGIRTSLFAVSLLCLPAALRAQVETPAPVSNAMPTNNFGFNLPSKIGTLSYSLSASEQIESGYYNGGVYAGTTLNGNLAYLSKSESNPFSLVYSGGLVFSNVPENSSVETYQNVAASQVYRTRSWVFVASDSFSYLPDSPTTGLSGVAGAGDVGVYPPQTGIGPTQTILTTSSSRIANGLEGSATWQVTPSMDLEGSANWQLLNFVGGDPGFNTNEFGATFGPNYRIDARNSVGVSAYYSQQTYPGYQDYLIETEGVNVNYSRAWTRRLSTTISFGPARTHGTTFVPIPSQWNATGSASLTYATRTTGLFASYARSVNGGSGVIFGALTDTFSGGMNRPINRDWIVGLNLGYSHDVGLAPVNGLYPSFNSVYGGAQVSRRLTDSLSLYGSYTAISQSIKNQPGYETTAYNGLNNIVSIGITFAPAPLTSGR
;
A
#
# COMPACT_ATOMS: atom_id res chain seq x y z
N MET A 1 25.01 -19.41 -18.91
CA MET A 1 25.12 -19.26 -17.44
C MET A 1 25.48 -17.82 -17.15
N ARG A 2 24.49 -16.95 -16.97
CA ARG A 2 24.71 -15.56 -16.53
C ARG A 2 24.35 -15.51 -15.05
N GLY A 3 25.29 -15.05 -14.24
CA GLY A 3 25.20 -15.02 -12.79
C GLY A 3 24.02 -14.20 -12.32
N ILE A 4 23.21 -14.81 -11.49
CA ILE A 4 22.21 -14.16 -10.66
C ILE A 4 22.97 -13.22 -9.72
N ARG A 5 22.91 -11.91 -10.00
CA ARG A 5 23.35 -10.91 -9.04
C ARG A 5 22.34 -10.96 -7.89
N THR A 6 22.78 -11.49 -6.78
CA THR A 6 22.09 -11.44 -5.50
C THR A 6 21.83 -9.98 -5.14
N SER A 7 20.60 -9.51 -5.44
CA SER A 7 20.14 -8.24 -4.92
C SER A 7 20.03 -8.37 -3.40
N LEU A 8 20.69 -7.51 -2.66
CA LEU A 8 20.53 -7.43 -1.23
C LEU A 8 19.04 -7.18 -0.92
N PHE A 9 18.45 -8.10 -0.20
CA PHE A 9 17.09 -7.97 0.30
C PHE A 9 17.11 -6.93 1.41
N ALA A 10 16.45 -5.86 1.16
CA ALA A 10 16.15 -4.85 2.14
C ALA A 10 14.65 -4.93 2.44
N VAL A 11 14.20 -4.66 3.65
CA VAL A 11 12.89 -4.99 4.20
C VAL A 11 12.20 -3.74 4.77
N SER A 12 11.03 -3.26 4.40
CA SER A 12 10.38 -2.01 4.80
C SER A 12 9.09 -2.07 5.57
N LEU A 13 8.85 -1.15 6.34
CA LEU A 13 7.63 -0.96 7.03
C LEU A 13 7.17 0.46 7.12
N LEU A 14 6.05 0.51 6.86
CA LEU A 14 4.93 0.87 7.66
C LEU A 14 5.18 1.81 8.83
N CYS A 15 4.68 2.92 8.68
CA CYS A 15 4.29 3.82 9.71
C CYS A 15 5.12 5.04 9.89
N LEU A 16 4.45 6.06 9.78
CA LEU A 16 4.65 7.33 10.43
C LEU A 16 5.37 8.42 9.63
N PRO A 17 4.87 8.85 8.49
CA PRO A 17 5.11 10.22 8.14
C PRO A 17 4.36 11.19 9.07
N ALA A 18 3.27 10.75 9.71
CA ALA A 18 2.49 11.62 10.60
C ALA A 18 3.08 11.83 11.99
N ALA A 19 3.95 10.91 12.48
CA ALA A 19 4.57 11.05 13.81
C ALA A 19 5.83 11.90 13.82
N LEU A 20 6.38 12.23 12.66
CA LEU A 20 7.62 13.00 12.54
C LEU A 20 7.45 14.51 12.71
N ARG A 21 6.22 15.00 12.74
CA ARG A 21 5.93 16.39 13.07
C ARG A 21 5.83 16.58 14.57
N ALA A 22 6.94 16.35 15.23
CA ALA A 22 7.06 16.24 16.66
C ALA A 22 7.02 17.56 17.42
N GLN A 23 6.18 18.52 17.07
CA GLN A 23 5.93 19.67 17.93
C GLN A 23 4.59 20.41 17.66
N VAL A 24 3.82 19.97 16.70
CA VAL A 24 2.40 20.12 16.87
C VAL A 24 2.01 18.91 17.72
N GLU A 25 1.33 19.09 18.82
CA GLU A 25 0.56 18.04 19.45
C GLU A 25 -0.49 17.59 18.44
N THR A 26 -0.06 16.90 17.38
CA THR A 26 -0.93 16.02 16.65
C THR A 26 -1.46 15.09 17.71
N PRO A 27 -2.77 14.98 17.86
CA PRO A 27 -3.33 13.99 18.78
C PRO A 27 -2.58 12.70 18.48
N ALA A 28 -1.99 12.13 19.52
CA ALA A 28 -1.21 10.90 19.39
C ALA A 28 -1.98 10.00 18.44
N PRO A 29 -1.37 9.49 17.37
CA PRO A 29 -2.05 8.62 16.45
C PRO A 29 -2.81 7.66 17.32
N VAL A 30 -4.10 7.51 17.07
CA VAL A 30 -4.99 6.78 17.98
C VAL A 30 -4.57 5.32 17.86
N SER A 31 -3.48 4.99 18.54
CA SER A 31 -2.85 3.68 18.54
C SER A 31 -3.81 2.58 19.01
N ASN A 32 -4.87 2.99 19.72
CA ASN A 32 -5.92 2.10 20.22
C ASN A 32 -7.06 1.88 19.21
N ALA A 33 -7.06 2.56 18.07
CA ALA A 33 -8.05 2.40 17.01
C ALA A 33 -7.40 2.01 15.68
N MET A 34 -6.14 1.57 15.72
CA MET A 34 -5.54 0.99 14.52
C MET A 34 -6.31 -0.28 14.17
N PRO A 35 -6.77 -0.38 12.93
CA PRO A 35 -7.48 -1.56 12.48
C PRO A 35 -6.57 -2.76 12.57
N THR A 36 -7.17 -3.83 12.97
CA THR A 36 -6.62 -5.14 12.71
C THR A 36 -6.54 -5.34 11.19
N ASN A 37 -5.48 -5.95 10.70
CA ASN A 37 -5.49 -6.51 9.36
C ASN A 37 -6.63 -7.54 9.26
N ASN A 38 -6.86 -8.10 8.09
CA ASN A 38 -7.89 -9.11 7.82
C ASN A 38 -7.90 -10.29 8.82
N PHE A 39 -6.88 -10.43 9.62
CA PHE A 39 -6.65 -11.52 10.53
C PHE A 39 -6.68 -11.11 12.01
N GLY A 40 -7.21 -9.94 12.32
CA GLY A 40 -7.30 -9.45 13.69
C GLY A 40 -5.96 -9.02 14.31
N PHE A 41 -4.94 -8.82 13.49
CA PHE A 41 -3.61 -8.44 13.95
C PHE A 41 -3.51 -6.93 14.22
N ASN A 42 -3.05 -6.56 15.40
CA ASN A 42 -2.79 -5.19 15.81
C ASN A 42 -1.30 -4.93 15.95
N LEU A 43 -0.83 -3.81 15.43
CA LEU A 43 0.51 -3.32 15.78
C LEU A 43 0.62 -3.11 17.29
N PRO A 44 1.77 -3.43 17.91
CA PRO A 44 1.95 -3.22 19.32
C PRO A 44 1.76 -1.75 19.67
N SER A 45 0.87 -1.48 20.60
CA SER A 45 0.67 -0.11 21.11
C SER A 45 1.73 0.31 22.13
N LYS A 46 2.55 -0.62 22.60
CA LYS A 46 3.61 -0.39 23.56
C LYS A 46 4.98 -0.60 22.93
N ILE A 47 5.87 0.35 23.19
CA ILE A 47 7.30 0.22 22.82
C ILE A 47 7.94 -0.98 23.54
N GLY A 48 8.91 -1.62 22.91
CA GLY A 48 9.60 -2.80 23.44
C GLY A 48 8.74 -4.06 23.46
N THR A 49 7.76 -4.18 22.59
CA THR A 49 6.87 -5.33 22.51
C THR A 49 6.93 -6.08 21.20
N LEU A 50 6.76 -7.39 21.29
CA LEU A 50 6.59 -8.30 20.16
C LEU A 50 5.17 -8.85 20.22
N SER A 51 4.38 -8.63 19.19
CA SER A 51 3.06 -9.22 19.00
C SER A 51 3.10 -10.24 17.88
N TYR A 52 2.35 -11.31 18.01
CA TYR A 52 2.16 -12.29 16.94
C TYR A 52 0.74 -12.81 16.93
N SER A 53 0.31 -13.30 15.79
CA SER A 53 -0.97 -13.98 15.64
C SER A 53 -0.87 -15.10 14.62
N LEU A 54 -1.72 -16.11 14.80
CA LEU A 54 -1.93 -17.20 13.85
C LEU A 54 -3.41 -17.24 13.52
N SER A 55 -3.75 -17.44 12.26
CA SER A 55 -5.14 -17.57 11.84
C SER A 55 -5.32 -18.68 10.82
N ALA A 56 -6.52 -19.25 10.84
CA ALA A 56 -7.01 -20.19 9.86
C ALA A 56 -8.37 -19.72 9.37
N SER A 57 -8.59 -19.77 8.06
CA SER A 57 -9.87 -19.38 7.47
C SER A 57 -10.23 -20.24 6.28
N GLU A 58 -11.52 -20.42 6.12
CA GLU A 58 -12.14 -20.92 4.90
C GLU A 58 -12.67 -19.74 4.10
N GLN A 59 -12.46 -19.77 2.79
CA GLN A 59 -12.96 -18.77 1.86
C GLN A 59 -13.71 -19.43 0.70
N ILE A 60 -14.70 -18.73 0.22
CA ILE A 60 -15.44 -19.05 -0.99
C ILE A 60 -15.29 -17.87 -1.93
N GLU A 61 -14.83 -18.15 -3.13
CA GLU A 61 -14.60 -17.17 -4.18
C GLU A 61 -15.46 -17.48 -5.39
N SER A 62 -16.03 -16.43 -6.02
CA SER A 62 -16.82 -16.58 -7.24
C SER A 62 -16.48 -15.47 -8.23
N GLY A 63 -16.30 -15.85 -9.50
CA GLY A 63 -16.13 -14.92 -10.60
C GLY A 63 -14.72 -14.85 -11.20
N TYR A 64 -13.67 -15.30 -10.51
CA TYR A 64 -12.31 -15.16 -10.97
C TYR A 64 -11.95 -16.13 -12.11
N TYR A 65 -12.14 -17.42 -11.93
CA TYR A 65 -11.86 -18.42 -12.95
C TYR A 65 -13.15 -18.81 -13.70
N ASN A 66 -13.32 -18.37 -14.94
CA ASN A 66 -14.44 -18.73 -15.82
C ASN A 66 -15.84 -18.62 -15.15
N GLY A 67 -15.99 -17.70 -14.18
CA GLY A 67 -17.25 -17.53 -13.47
C GLY A 67 -17.60 -18.68 -12.49
N GLY A 68 -16.68 -19.59 -12.21
CA GLY A 68 -16.86 -20.68 -11.25
C GLY A 68 -16.91 -20.22 -9.79
N VAL A 69 -17.31 -21.14 -8.91
CA VAL A 69 -17.26 -20.96 -7.45
C VAL A 69 -16.22 -21.92 -6.90
N TYR A 70 -15.27 -21.39 -6.15
CA TYR A 70 -14.13 -22.14 -5.61
C TYR A 70 -14.03 -21.94 -4.10
N ALA A 71 -13.58 -22.98 -3.41
CA ALA A 71 -13.31 -22.92 -1.99
C ALA A 71 -11.78 -22.97 -1.76
N GLY A 72 -11.33 -22.32 -0.72
CA GLY A 72 -9.92 -22.34 -0.33
C GLY A 72 -9.75 -22.20 1.18
N THR A 73 -8.69 -22.82 1.69
CA THR A 73 -8.28 -22.70 3.09
C THR A 73 -7.04 -21.83 3.16
N THR A 74 -7.02 -20.85 4.05
CA THR A 74 -5.86 -20.00 4.27
C THR A 74 -5.34 -20.19 5.69
N LEU A 75 -4.04 -20.46 5.80
CA LEU A 75 -3.31 -20.46 7.07
C LEU A 75 -2.35 -19.27 7.07
N ASN A 76 -2.42 -18.43 8.08
CA ASN A 76 -1.68 -17.17 8.11
C ASN A 76 -1.00 -16.94 9.46
N GLY A 77 0.19 -16.34 9.42
CA GLY A 77 0.96 -15.90 10.56
C GLY A 77 1.38 -14.44 10.45
N ASN A 78 1.19 -13.68 11.51
CA ASN A 78 1.63 -12.29 11.59
C ASN A 78 2.55 -12.10 12.79
N LEU A 79 3.50 -11.18 12.63
CA LEU A 79 4.43 -10.78 13.67
C LEU A 79 4.67 -9.27 13.57
N ALA A 80 4.67 -8.56 14.68
CA ALA A 80 5.08 -7.16 14.74
C ALA A 80 5.94 -6.90 15.95
N TYR A 81 7.02 -6.20 15.74
CA TYR A 81 7.96 -5.77 16.76
C TYR A 81 8.12 -4.26 16.73
N LEU A 82 8.12 -3.64 17.90
CA LEU A 82 8.45 -2.25 18.09
C LEU A 82 9.54 -2.15 19.16
N SER A 83 10.66 -1.52 18.81
CA SER A 83 11.82 -1.40 19.71
C SER A 83 11.51 -0.53 20.94
N LYS A 84 12.35 -0.63 21.97
CA LYS A 84 12.24 0.17 23.21
C LYS A 84 12.65 1.64 23.05
N SER A 85 13.34 1.97 21.98
CA SER A 85 13.87 3.32 21.80
C SER A 85 12.76 4.29 21.42
N GLU A 86 12.48 5.28 22.25
CA GLU A 86 11.52 6.35 21.94
C GLU A 86 12.11 7.37 20.94
N SER A 87 13.42 7.63 21.03
CA SER A 87 14.10 8.59 20.16
C SER A 87 14.40 8.02 18.78
N ASN A 88 14.81 6.76 18.72
CA ASN A 88 15.21 6.07 17.49
C ASN A 88 14.45 4.74 17.35
N PRO A 89 13.11 4.78 17.18
CA PRO A 89 12.31 3.58 17.11
C PRO A 89 12.64 2.76 15.86
N PHE A 90 12.80 1.47 16.05
CA PHE A 90 12.81 0.46 14.99
C PHE A 90 11.51 -0.31 15.04
N SER A 91 10.90 -0.56 13.91
CA SER A 91 9.72 -1.41 13.79
C SER A 91 9.89 -2.44 12.69
N LEU A 92 9.34 -3.62 12.92
CA LEU A 92 9.31 -4.74 11.97
C LEU A 92 7.92 -5.34 11.99
N VAL A 93 7.36 -5.60 10.81
CA VAL A 93 6.13 -6.39 10.66
C VAL A 93 6.37 -7.47 9.62
N TYR A 94 5.80 -8.62 9.88
CA TYR A 94 5.72 -9.74 8.96
C TYR A 94 4.28 -10.21 8.89
N SER A 95 3.83 -10.53 7.69
CA SER A 95 2.57 -11.23 7.43
C SER A 95 2.80 -12.23 6.30
N GLY A 96 2.53 -13.49 6.55
CA GLY A 96 2.70 -14.53 5.53
C GLY A 96 1.87 -15.75 5.81
N GLY A 97 1.64 -16.55 4.77
CA GLY A 97 0.79 -17.72 4.90
C GLY A 97 0.79 -18.63 3.71
N LEU A 98 -0.06 -19.63 3.81
CA LEU A 98 -0.35 -20.63 2.80
C LEU A 98 -1.82 -20.53 2.40
N VAL A 99 -2.08 -20.59 1.10
CA VAL A 99 -3.41 -20.67 0.52
C VAL A 99 -3.53 -22.01 -0.18
N PHE A 100 -4.48 -22.80 0.25
CA PHE A 100 -4.83 -24.08 -0.36
C PHE A 100 -6.07 -23.82 -1.22
N SER A 101 -5.92 -23.69 -2.53
CA SER A 101 -7.05 -23.45 -3.42
C SER A 101 -7.49 -24.74 -4.11
N ASN A 102 -8.81 -24.91 -4.22
CA ASN A 102 -9.41 -26.06 -4.87
C ASN A 102 -9.94 -25.68 -6.26
N VAL A 103 -9.08 -25.09 -7.08
CA VAL A 103 -9.40 -24.75 -8.48
C VAL A 103 -9.24 -26.01 -9.33
N PRO A 104 -10.21 -26.42 -10.17
CA PRO A 104 -10.23 -27.71 -10.86
C PRO A 104 -9.01 -28.02 -11.74
N GLU A 105 -8.33 -27.02 -12.27
CA GLU A 105 -7.17 -27.20 -13.14
C GLU A 105 -5.83 -26.83 -12.46
N ASN A 106 -5.91 -26.28 -11.27
CA ASN A 106 -4.74 -25.79 -10.54
C ASN A 106 -4.94 -25.89 -9.03
N SER A 107 -5.13 -27.13 -8.53
CA SER A 107 -5.10 -27.36 -7.08
C SER A 107 -3.67 -27.13 -6.58
N SER A 108 -3.36 -25.91 -6.19
CA SER A 108 -2.05 -25.48 -5.79
C SER A 108 -2.01 -25.05 -4.35
N VAL A 109 -0.89 -25.27 -3.72
CA VAL A 109 -0.55 -24.59 -2.46
C VAL A 109 0.25 -23.36 -2.83
N GLU A 110 -0.33 -22.20 -2.63
CA GLU A 110 0.31 -20.93 -2.87
C GLU A 110 0.83 -20.36 -1.54
N THR A 111 1.95 -19.68 -1.60
CA THR A 111 2.51 -18.98 -0.44
C THR A 111 2.57 -17.48 -0.72
N TYR A 112 2.30 -16.68 0.28
CA TYR A 112 2.53 -15.24 0.23
C TYR A 112 3.35 -14.80 1.43
N GLN A 113 4.16 -13.77 1.24
CA GLN A 113 5.07 -13.24 2.24
C GLN A 113 5.12 -11.73 2.13
N ASN A 114 4.85 -11.05 3.24
CA ASN A 114 5.06 -9.63 3.39
C ASN A 114 5.98 -9.37 4.56
N VAL A 115 7.01 -8.67 4.33
CA VAL A 115 7.92 -8.25 5.39
C VAL A 115 8.15 -6.77 5.29
N ALA A 116 8.22 -6.13 6.44
CA ALA A 116 8.37 -4.71 6.40
C ALA A 116 9.14 -4.19 7.64
N ALA A 117 10.14 -3.28 7.48
CA ALA A 117 10.93 -2.69 8.56
C ALA A 117 11.15 -1.19 8.39
N SER A 118 11.16 -0.44 9.46
CA SER A 118 11.44 0.99 9.46
C SER A 118 12.32 1.36 10.64
N GLN A 119 13.29 2.23 10.38
CA GLN A 119 14.16 2.82 11.38
C GLN A 119 14.04 4.34 11.32
N VAL A 120 13.78 4.93 12.46
CA VAL A 120 13.83 6.38 12.64
C VAL A 120 15.11 6.75 13.41
N TYR A 121 15.79 7.77 12.97
CA TYR A 121 16.91 8.36 13.68
C TYR A 121 16.70 9.86 13.86
N ARG A 122 16.70 10.33 15.12
CA ARG A 122 16.43 11.73 15.47
C ARG A 122 17.64 12.35 16.14
N THR A 123 17.97 13.54 15.67
CA THR A 123 18.92 14.46 16.32
C THR A 123 18.18 15.73 16.73
N ARG A 124 18.90 16.72 17.22
CA ARG A 124 18.31 18.01 17.62
C ARG A 124 17.58 18.74 16.47
N SER A 125 18.12 18.69 15.26
CA SER A 125 17.59 19.43 14.10
C SER A 125 17.28 18.55 12.89
N TRP A 126 17.60 17.25 12.95
CA TRP A 126 17.38 16.32 11.86
C TRP A 126 16.54 15.14 12.30
N VAL A 127 15.68 14.72 11.39
CA VAL A 127 14.98 13.44 11.48
C VAL A 127 15.24 12.68 10.19
N PHE A 128 15.77 11.49 10.31
CA PHE A 128 15.95 10.56 9.21
C PHE A 128 15.02 9.37 9.39
N VAL A 129 14.42 8.93 8.30
CA VAL A 129 13.64 7.69 8.26
C VAL A 129 14.16 6.85 7.12
N ALA A 130 14.41 5.59 7.39
CA ALA A 130 14.66 4.60 6.36
C ALA A 130 13.63 3.49 6.52
N SER A 131 13.01 3.11 5.44
CA SER A 131 12.02 2.05 5.42
C SER A 131 12.17 1.20 4.16
N ASP A 132 11.82 -0.08 4.29
CA ASP A 132 11.93 -1.01 3.17
C ASP A 132 10.82 -2.09 3.21
N SER A 133 10.08 -2.47 2.11
CA SER A 133 9.03 -3.50 1.98
C SER A 133 9.36 -4.57 0.96
N PHE A 134 9.13 -5.76 1.37
CA PHE A 134 9.22 -6.90 0.49
C PHE A 134 7.89 -7.66 0.51
N SER A 135 7.39 -7.96 -0.66
CA SER A 135 6.21 -8.78 -0.85
C SER A 135 6.46 -9.84 -1.90
N TYR A 136 6.14 -11.07 -1.57
CA TYR A 136 5.94 -12.14 -2.53
C TYR A 136 4.46 -12.48 -2.56
N LEU A 137 3.83 -12.30 -3.71
CA LEU A 137 2.38 -12.43 -3.89
C LEU A 137 2.10 -13.50 -4.94
N PRO A 138 1.16 -14.43 -4.67
CA PRO A 138 0.76 -15.44 -5.64
C PRO A 138 -0.12 -14.84 -6.75
N ASP A 139 -0.48 -15.66 -7.71
CA ASP A 139 -1.31 -15.28 -8.86
C ASP A 139 -2.71 -14.83 -8.47
N SER A 140 -3.24 -15.40 -7.41
CA SER A 140 -4.65 -15.21 -7.05
C SER A 140 -4.90 -13.86 -6.36
N PRO A 141 -5.91 -13.10 -6.76
CA PRO A 141 -6.38 -11.93 -6.03
C PRO A 141 -7.06 -12.29 -4.70
N THR A 142 -7.26 -13.59 -4.41
CA THR A 142 -7.96 -14.08 -3.21
C THR A 142 -7.20 -13.87 -1.93
N THR A 143 -5.88 -13.70 -1.99
CA THR A 143 -5.03 -13.55 -0.80
C THR A 143 -5.16 -12.21 -0.09
N GLY A 144 -5.91 -11.28 -0.64
CA GLY A 144 -6.01 -9.94 -0.11
C GLY A 144 -4.79 -9.06 -0.35
N LEU A 145 -3.77 -9.61 -0.98
CA LEU A 145 -2.47 -8.99 -1.22
C LEU A 145 -2.24 -8.77 -2.71
N SER A 146 -3.30 -8.44 -3.44
CA SER A 146 -3.26 -8.26 -4.90
C SER A 146 -2.38 -7.10 -5.38
N GLY A 147 -1.82 -6.31 -4.46
CA GLY A 147 -1.06 -5.10 -4.78
C GLY A 147 -1.93 -3.90 -5.18
N VAL A 148 -3.22 -4.07 -5.33
CA VAL A 148 -4.18 -2.97 -5.44
C VAL A 148 -4.44 -2.46 -4.04
N ALA A 149 -4.17 -1.20 -3.79
CA ALA A 149 -4.35 -0.60 -2.48
C ALA A 149 -5.77 -0.83 -1.96
N GLY A 150 -5.90 -1.57 -0.86
CA GLY A 150 -7.15 -1.93 -0.22
C GLY A 150 -7.88 -3.14 -0.79
N ALA A 151 -7.49 -3.71 -1.93
CA ALA A 151 -8.08 -4.95 -2.41
C ALA A 151 -7.64 -6.11 -1.51
N GLY A 152 -8.56 -6.63 -0.73
CA GLY A 152 -8.32 -7.67 0.26
C GLY A 152 -7.66 -7.21 1.55
N ASP A 153 -7.25 -5.95 1.67
CA ASP A 153 -6.70 -5.36 2.90
C ASP A 153 -7.83 -4.82 3.78
N VAL A 154 -8.90 -5.57 3.93
CA VAL A 154 -10.05 -5.19 4.76
C VAL A 154 -9.57 -5.01 6.20
N GLY A 155 -9.62 -3.78 6.69
CA GLY A 155 -9.22 -3.45 8.05
C GLY A 155 -7.80 -2.87 8.21
N VAL A 156 -6.99 -2.76 7.18
CA VAL A 156 -5.72 -2.01 7.23
C VAL A 156 -6.00 -0.51 7.17
N TYR A 157 -5.53 0.21 8.16
CA TYR A 157 -5.76 1.65 8.27
C TYR A 157 -4.50 2.39 8.77
N PRO A 158 -4.16 3.54 8.22
CA PRO A 158 -4.56 4.02 6.89
C PRO A 158 -3.90 3.18 5.80
N PRO A 159 -4.47 3.10 4.60
CA PRO A 159 -3.77 2.45 3.50
C PRO A 159 -2.46 3.19 3.28
N GLN A 160 -1.41 2.43 3.17
CA GLN A 160 -0.08 3.00 3.01
C GLN A 160 0.06 3.48 1.57
N THR A 161 -0.04 4.77 1.39
CA THR A 161 0.29 5.40 0.12
C THR A 161 1.79 5.67 0.08
N GLY A 162 2.48 5.16 -0.93
CA GLY A 162 3.85 5.54 -1.25
C GLY A 162 4.95 4.52 -0.90
N ILE A 163 4.61 3.35 -0.39
CA ILE A 163 5.61 2.31 -0.13
C ILE A 163 5.26 1.06 -0.95
N GLY A 164 6.14 0.70 -1.85
CA GLY A 164 5.97 -0.40 -2.79
C GLY A 164 5.34 0.02 -4.13
N PRO A 165 5.56 -0.72 -5.21
CA PRO A 165 4.99 -0.43 -6.51
C PRO A 165 3.47 -0.47 -6.41
N THR A 166 2.85 0.66 -6.70
CA THR A 166 1.39 0.79 -6.73
C THR A 166 0.84 -0.02 -7.88
N GLN A 167 0.32 -1.19 -7.57
CA GLN A 167 -0.45 -1.96 -8.54
C GLN A 167 -1.91 -1.55 -8.45
N THR A 168 -2.38 -0.87 -9.47
CA THR A 168 -3.75 -0.36 -9.58
C THR A 168 -4.58 -1.19 -10.56
N ILE A 169 -3.90 -1.99 -11.40
CA ILE A 169 -4.50 -2.91 -12.36
C ILE A 169 -4.34 -4.34 -11.84
N LEU A 170 -5.45 -5.05 -11.69
CA LEU A 170 -5.47 -6.46 -11.29
C LEU A 170 -5.00 -7.33 -12.45
N THR A 171 -4.20 -8.34 -12.15
CA THR A 171 -3.69 -9.32 -13.11
C THR A 171 -4.21 -10.73 -12.80
N THR A 172 -4.29 -11.58 -13.81
CA THR A 172 -4.78 -12.96 -13.72
C THR A 172 -3.68 -13.99 -13.61
N SER A 173 -2.45 -13.63 -13.86
CA SER A 173 -1.35 -14.60 -13.97
C SER A 173 -0.07 -14.11 -13.33
N SER A 174 0.70 -15.05 -12.86
CA SER A 174 2.06 -14.96 -12.36
C SER A 174 2.23 -14.40 -10.96
N SER A 175 2.84 -15.21 -10.14
CA SER A 175 3.40 -14.78 -8.87
C SER A 175 4.35 -13.61 -9.07
N ARG A 176 4.40 -12.71 -8.12
CA ARG A 176 5.18 -11.48 -8.24
C ARG A 176 5.93 -11.15 -6.97
N ILE A 177 7.09 -10.58 -7.18
CA ILE A 177 7.91 -9.98 -6.14
C ILE A 177 7.78 -8.47 -6.26
N ALA A 178 7.39 -7.81 -5.20
CA ALA A 178 7.44 -6.37 -5.06
C ALA A 178 8.40 -6.00 -3.93
N ASN A 179 9.22 -4.98 -4.16
CA ASN A 179 10.09 -4.42 -3.13
C ASN A 179 10.10 -2.89 -3.25
N GLY A 180 10.08 -2.22 -2.10
CA GLY A 180 10.14 -0.76 -2.04
C GLY A 180 11.06 -0.31 -0.92
N LEU A 181 12.06 0.48 -1.25
CA LEU A 181 12.98 1.14 -0.33
C LEU A 181 12.70 2.64 -0.34
N GLU A 182 12.56 3.23 0.83
CA GLU A 182 12.38 4.67 0.98
C GLU A 182 13.33 5.22 2.04
N GLY A 183 13.92 6.37 1.74
CA GLY A 183 14.67 7.17 2.69
C GLY A 183 14.16 8.60 2.71
N SER A 184 13.99 9.18 3.89
CA SER A 184 13.65 10.60 4.02
C SER A 184 14.49 11.29 5.08
N ALA A 185 14.70 12.58 4.88
CA ALA A 185 15.40 13.45 5.79
C ALA A 185 14.63 14.77 5.94
N THR A 186 14.34 15.15 7.17
CA THR A 186 13.74 16.45 7.51
C THR A 186 14.74 17.24 8.33
N TRP A 187 15.08 18.43 7.86
CA TRP A 187 15.93 19.36 8.57
C TRP A 187 15.13 20.55 9.08
N GLN A 188 15.06 20.71 10.40
CA GLN A 188 14.45 21.86 11.02
C GLN A 188 15.42 23.07 10.95
N VAL A 189 15.18 23.95 10.00
CA VAL A 189 15.98 25.17 9.77
C VAL A 189 15.64 26.23 10.80
N THR A 190 14.35 26.41 11.08
CA THR A 190 13.83 27.30 12.12
C THR A 190 12.69 26.62 12.87
N PRO A 191 12.18 27.16 13.99
CA PRO A 191 11.01 26.58 14.66
C PRO A 191 9.75 26.49 13.78
N SER A 192 9.66 27.26 12.69
CA SER A 192 8.51 27.28 11.79
C SER A 192 8.82 26.81 10.37
N MET A 193 10.07 26.47 10.05
CA MET A 193 10.47 26.08 8.70
C MET A 193 11.32 24.81 8.72
N ASP A 194 10.88 23.82 7.96
CA ASP A 194 11.57 22.57 7.73
C ASP A 194 11.94 22.44 6.23
N LEU A 195 13.07 21.83 5.93
CA LEU A 195 13.40 21.31 4.61
C LEU A 195 13.22 19.80 4.63
N GLU A 196 12.44 19.30 3.70
CA GLU A 196 12.10 17.89 3.58
C GLU A 196 12.68 17.34 2.27
N GLY A 197 13.34 16.19 2.33
CA GLY A 197 13.82 15.45 1.18
C GLY A 197 13.52 13.98 1.34
N SER A 198 13.09 13.32 0.26
CA SER A 198 12.93 11.87 0.23
C SER A 198 13.41 11.29 -1.08
N ALA A 199 13.81 10.03 -1.04
CA ALA A 199 14.10 9.24 -2.22
C ALA A 199 13.51 7.84 -2.01
N ASN A 200 12.97 7.26 -3.07
CA ASN A 200 12.41 5.92 -3.06
C ASN A 200 12.89 5.13 -4.29
N TRP A 201 13.01 3.84 -4.10
CA TRP A 201 13.23 2.89 -5.17
C TRP A 201 12.23 1.74 -5.04
N GLN A 202 11.62 1.35 -6.15
CA GLN A 202 10.59 0.33 -6.18
C GLN A 202 10.87 -0.66 -7.30
N LEU A 203 10.58 -1.92 -7.03
CA LEU A 203 10.74 -3.04 -7.94
C LEU A 203 9.43 -3.83 -7.99
N LEU A 204 8.94 -4.12 -9.19
CA LEU A 204 7.92 -5.13 -9.45
C LEU A 204 8.47 -6.16 -10.42
N ASN A 205 8.49 -7.43 -10.02
CA ASN A 205 9.03 -8.53 -10.81
C ASN A 205 8.03 -9.68 -10.85
N PHE A 206 7.64 -10.10 -12.04
CA PHE A 206 6.80 -11.28 -12.23
C PHE A 206 7.67 -12.54 -12.25
N VAL A 207 7.22 -13.62 -11.59
CA VAL A 207 7.96 -14.86 -11.37
C VAL A 207 7.14 -16.02 -11.92
N GLY A 208 7.61 -16.62 -13.00
CA GLY A 208 6.91 -17.76 -13.66
C GLY A 208 5.72 -17.31 -14.51
N GLY A 209 5.30 -18.13 -15.45
CA GLY A 209 4.14 -17.90 -16.30
C GLY A 209 4.35 -16.85 -17.41
N ASP A 210 3.26 -16.38 -17.98
CA ASP A 210 3.26 -15.30 -18.97
C ASP A 210 3.49 -13.96 -18.29
N PRO A 211 4.51 -13.23 -18.67
CA PRO A 211 4.98 -12.13 -17.89
C PRO A 211 4.16 -10.87 -18.11
N GLY A 212 3.74 -10.27 -17.02
CA GLY A 212 3.61 -8.82 -17.01
C GLY A 212 4.99 -8.16 -17.22
N PHE A 213 4.98 -6.86 -17.43
CA PHE A 213 6.22 -6.10 -17.57
C PHE A 213 6.87 -5.89 -16.19
N ASN A 214 8.09 -6.36 -16.03
CA ASN A 214 8.87 -6.03 -14.85
C ASN A 214 9.15 -4.52 -14.82
N THR A 215 9.04 -3.88 -13.67
CA THR A 215 9.26 -2.44 -13.53
C THR A 215 10.22 -2.13 -12.40
N ASN A 216 11.11 -1.17 -12.65
CA ASN A 216 11.88 -0.49 -11.62
C ASN A 216 11.50 0.98 -11.64
N GLU A 217 11.22 1.54 -10.48
CA GLU A 217 10.94 2.96 -10.32
C GLU A 217 11.92 3.56 -9.31
N PHE A 218 12.46 4.71 -9.66
CA PHE A 218 13.18 5.58 -8.75
C PHE A 218 12.46 6.91 -8.65
N GLY A 219 12.31 7.42 -7.44
CA GLY A 219 11.70 8.72 -7.19
C GLY A 219 12.52 9.53 -6.20
N ALA A 220 12.47 10.85 -6.32
CA ALA A 220 13.04 11.78 -5.35
C ALA A 220 12.15 13.01 -5.22
N THR A 221 12.05 13.51 -3.99
CA THR A 221 11.27 14.72 -3.68
C THR A 221 12.09 15.62 -2.77
N PHE A 222 12.00 16.92 -2.99
CA PHE A 222 12.66 17.89 -2.12
C PHE A 222 11.89 19.21 -2.09
N GLY A 223 11.81 19.82 -0.88
CA GLY A 223 11.22 21.15 -0.75
C GLY A 223 11.07 21.67 0.66
N PRO A 224 10.82 22.97 0.80
CA PRO A 224 10.51 23.62 2.07
C PRO A 224 9.06 23.40 2.50
N ASN A 225 8.88 23.29 3.81
CA ASN A 225 7.59 23.27 4.47
C ASN A 225 7.57 24.34 5.56
N TYR A 226 6.59 25.22 5.55
CA TYR A 226 6.44 26.32 6.49
C TYR A 226 5.20 26.14 7.35
N ARG A 227 5.39 26.19 8.65
CA ARG A 227 4.30 26.14 9.64
C ARG A 227 3.77 27.55 9.85
N ILE A 228 2.54 27.82 9.36
CA ILE A 228 1.86 29.09 9.52
C ILE A 228 1.45 29.29 10.98
N ASP A 229 0.87 28.25 11.57
CA ASP A 229 0.46 28.21 12.97
C ASP A 229 0.48 26.75 13.50
N ALA A 230 -0.02 26.54 14.72
CA ALA A 230 -0.07 25.22 15.36
C ALA A 230 -0.96 24.18 14.62
N ARG A 231 -1.76 24.60 13.64
CA ARG A 231 -2.72 23.75 12.93
C ARG A 231 -2.51 23.74 11.42
N ASN A 232 -1.80 24.70 10.88
CA ASN A 232 -1.66 24.89 9.43
C ASN A 232 -0.20 24.88 9.02
N SER A 233 0.11 24.14 7.96
CA SER A 233 1.40 24.21 7.27
C SER A 233 1.19 24.28 5.76
N VAL A 234 2.07 24.95 5.07
CA VAL A 234 2.16 25.07 3.63
C VAL A 234 3.57 24.76 3.18
N GLY A 235 3.69 24.04 2.09
CA GLY A 235 5.00 23.69 1.51
C GLY A 235 4.96 23.73 -0.01
N VAL A 236 6.14 23.70 -0.59
CA VAL A 236 6.35 23.49 -2.02
C VAL A 236 7.37 22.38 -2.16
N SER A 237 7.13 21.42 -3.02
CA SER A 237 8.08 20.35 -3.28
C SER A 237 8.26 20.14 -4.78
N ALA A 238 9.50 20.03 -5.22
CA ALA A 238 9.85 19.52 -6.53
C ALA A 238 10.02 18.01 -6.43
N TYR A 239 9.63 17.29 -7.46
CA TYR A 239 9.84 15.85 -7.53
C TYR A 239 10.26 15.41 -8.91
N TYR A 240 10.98 14.29 -8.92
CA TYR A 240 11.41 13.57 -10.10
C TYR A 240 11.13 12.09 -9.90
N SER A 241 10.61 11.42 -10.92
CA SER A 241 10.54 9.96 -10.96
C SER A 241 10.98 9.42 -12.30
N GLN A 242 11.58 8.24 -12.26
CA GLN A 242 12.08 7.50 -13.40
C GLN A 242 11.59 6.07 -13.32
N GLN A 243 10.97 5.60 -14.40
CA GLN A 243 10.46 4.23 -14.51
C GLN A 243 11.16 3.52 -15.65
N THR A 244 11.72 2.35 -15.38
CA THR A 244 12.40 1.49 -16.35
C THR A 244 11.76 0.11 -16.38
N TYR A 245 11.87 -0.57 -17.52
CA TYR A 245 11.26 -1.89 -17.75
C TYR A 245 12.36 -2.90 -18.09
N PRO A 246 12.86 -3.68 -17.10
CA PRO A 246 13.88 -4.68 -17.30
C PRO A 246 13.45 -5.72 -18.36
N GLY A 247 14.32 -5.97 -19.34
CA GLY A 247 14.01 -6.83 -20.49
C GLY A 247 13.57 -6.09 -21.75
N TYR A 248 13.19 -4.84 -21.61
CA TYR A 248 12.91 -3.94 -22.72
C TYR A 248 13.97 -2.84 -22.70
N GLN A 249 15.02 -3.02 -23.46
CA GLN A 249 16.12 -2.04 -23.54
C GLN A 249 15.57 -0.69 -24.02
N ASP A 250 16.00 0.37 -23.34
CA ASP A 250 15.66 1.77 -23.66
C ASP A 250 14.21 2.21 -23.38
N TYR A 251 13.40 1.38 -22.70
CA TYR A 251 12.10 1.82 -22.22
C TYR A 251 12.27 2.56 -20.89
N LEU A 252 12.17 3.88 -20.98
CA LEU A 252 12.33 4.80 -19.87
C LEU A 252 11.20 5.84 -19.92
N ILE A 253 10.54 6.04 -18.78
CA ILE A 253 9.57 7.11 -18.58
C ILE A 253 10.09 8.00 -17.47
N GLU A 254 10.16 9.30 -17.73
CA GLU A 254 10.55 10.30 -16.75
C GLU A 254 9.39 11.23 -16.46
N THR A 255 9.21 11.55 -15.20
CA THR A 255 8.20 12.49 -14.73
C THR A 255 8.86 13.47 -13.78
N GLU A 256 8.70 14.76 -14.07
CA GLU A 256 9.19 15.86 -13.26
C GLU A 256 8.03 16.81 -12.93
N GLY A 257 8.01 17.34 -11.72
CA GLY A 257 6.91 18.22 -11.33
C GLY A 257 7.18 19.02 -10.07
N VAL A 258 6.25 19.91 -9.80
CA VAL A 258 6.25 20.75 -8.59
C VAL A 258 4.86 20.70 -7.97
N ASN A 259 4.80 20.43 -6.67
CA ASN A 259 3.57 20.40 -5.92
C ASN A 259 3.52 21.50 -4.85
N VAL A 260 2.37 22.06 -4.66
CA VAL A 260 2.02 22.85 -3.49
C VAL A 260 1.35 21.94 -2.47
N ASN A 261 1.85 21.93 -1.27
CA ASN A 261 1.39 21.09 -0.17
C ASN A 261 0.70 21.95 0.89
N TYR A 262 -0.45 21.51 1.37
CA TYR A 262 -1.16 22.15 2.48
C TYR A 262 -1.65 21.10 3.45
N SER A 263 -1.37 21.28 4.74
CA SER A 263 -1.87 20.41 5.80
C SER A 263 -2.60 21.23 6.86
N ARG A 264 -3.73 20.72 7.32
CA ARG A 264 -4.53 21.38 8.37
C ARG A 264 -5.10 20.37 9.37
N ALA A 265 -4.86 20.64 10.64
CA ALA A 265 -5.55 20.01 11.77
C ALA A 265 -6.79 20.83 12.14
N TRP A 266 -7.96 20.49 11.60
CA TRP A 266 -9.24 21.19 11.86
C TRP A 266 -9.64 21.08 13.34
N THR A 267 -9.45 19.91 13.89
CA THR A 267 -9.68 19.59 15.30
C THR A 267 -8.60 18.61 15.77
N ARG A 268 -8.57 18.26 17.05
CA ARG A 268 -7.71 17.19 17.57
C ARG A 268 -8.02 15.81 16.96
N ARG A 269 -9.11 15.67 16.20
CA ARG A 269 -9.60 14.40 15.65
C ARG A 269 -9.69 14.39 14.12
N LEU A 270 -9.67 15.54 13.50
CA LEU A 270 -9.83 15.70 12.06
C LEU A 270 -8.64 16.43 11.47
N SER A 271 -7.98 15.82 10.52
CA SER A 271 -6.88 16.42 9.74
C SER A 271 -7.08 16.18 8.26
N THR A 272 -6.58 17.11 7.46
CA THR A 272 -6.51 17.01 6.00
C THR A 272 -5.11 17.35 5.52
N THR A 273 -4.68 16.67 4.47
CA THR A 273 -3.46 17.02 3.72
C THR A 273 -3.82 17.04 2.24
N ILE A 274 -3.39 18.08 1.54
CA ILE A 274 -3.63 18.25 0.11
C ILE A 274 -2.29 18.59 -0.53
N SER A 275 -2.02 17.96 -1.66
CA SER A 275 -0.87 18.23 -2.52
C SER A 275 -1.37 18.33 -3.95
N PHE A 276 -0.97 19.32 -4.71
CA PHE A 276 -1.31 19.42 -6.12
C PHE A 276 -0.28 20.22 -6.90
N GLY A 277 -0.13 19.90 -8.18
CA GLY A 277 0.75 20.64 -9.07
C GLY A 277 0.82 20.05 -10.48
N PRO A 278 1.50 20.74 -11.38
CA PRO A 278 1.78 20.25 -12.72
C PRO A 278 2.93 19.25 -12.70
N ALA A 279 2.81 18.24 -13.55
CA ALA A 279 3.87 17.29 -13.86
C ALA A 279 4.08 17.20 -15.36
N ARG A 280 5.30 17.17 -15.80
CA ARG A 280 5.70 16.85 -17.16
C ARG A 280 6.17 15.41 -17.22
N THR A 281 5.57 14.65 -18.14
CA THR A 281 5.95 13.25 -18.37
C THR A 281 6.42 13.12 -19.81
N HIS A 282 7.49 12.36 -20.03
CA HIS A 282 7.98 12.02 -21.35
C HIS A 282 8.65 10.65 -21.35
N GLY A 283 8.66 9.98 -22.49
CA GLY A 283 9.33 8.70 -22.71
C GLY A 283 10.54 8.84 -23.61
N THR A 284 11.39 7.82 -23.61
CA THR A 284 12.50 7.72 -24.57
C THR A 284 11.99 7.43 -25.99
N THR A 285 12.89 7.45 -26.97
CA THR A 285 12.59 7.31 -28.41
C THR A 285 11.85 6.00 -28.75
N PHE A 286 11.98 4.95 -27.98
CA PHE A 286 11.33 3.65 -28.20
C PHE A 286 9.92 3.55 -27.60
N VAL A 287 9.63 4.36 -26.58
CA VAL A 287 8.27 4.46 -26.04
C VAL A 287 7.61 5.68 -26.69
N PRO A 288 6.57 5.51 -27.50
CA PRO A 288 5.90 6.63 -28.17
C PRO A 288 5.04 7.43 -27.19
N ILE A 289 5.63 7.85 -26.06
CA ILE A 289 5.01 8.72 -25.08
C ILE A 289 5.42 10.14 -25.40
N PRO A 290 4.53 10.95 -25.99
CA PRO A 290 4.82 12.34 -26.25
C PRO A 290 5.02 13.10 -24.95
N SER A 291 5.86 14.11 -24.95
CA SER A 291 5.98 15.00 -23.80
C SER A 291 4.62 15.65 -23.52
N GLN A 292 4.08 15.40 -22.35
CA GLN A 292 2.76 15.88 -21.95
C GLN A 292 2.77 16.44 -20.53
N TRP A 293 1.92 17.45 -20.32
CA TRP A 293 1.70 18.02 -18.99
C TRP A 293 0.43 17.44 -18.40
N ASN A 294 0.52 16.98 -17.17
CA ASN A 294 -0.57 16.42 -16.40
C ASN A 294 -0.72 17.19 -15.08
N ALA A 295 -1.94 17.37 -14.62
CA ALA A 295 -2.16 17.73 -13.23
C ALA A 295 -1.99 16.49 -12.37
N THR A 296 -1.18 16.57 -11.32
CA THR A 296 -0.97 15.52 -10.33
C THR A 296 -1.27 16.03 -8.95
N GLY A 297 -1.46 15.12 -7.99
CA GLY A 297 -1.66 15.52 -6.62
C GLY A 297 -2.36 14.46 -5.78
N SER A 298 -2.51 14.78 -4.51
CA SER A 298 -3.19 13.92 -3.57
C SER A 298 -4.00 14.73 -2.56
N ALA A 299 -5.03 14.12 -2.01
CA ALA A 299 -5.79 14.67 -0.90
C ALA A 299 -6.09 13.54 0.09
N SER A 300 -5.90 13.79 1.36
CA SER A 300 -6.26 12.84 2.41
C SER A 300 -7.02 13.52 3.54
N LEU A 301 -7.96 12.78 4.11
CA LEU A 301 -8.75 13.16 5.26
C LEU A 301 -8.71 12.04 6.27
N THR A 302 -8.36 12.35 7.49
CA THR A 302 -8.33 11.40 8.59
C THR A 302 -9.16 11.92 9.75
N TYR A 303 -10.08 11.09 10.23
CA TYR A 303 -10.87 11.36 11.41
C TYR A 303 -10.73 10.20 12.40
N ALA A 304 -10.24 10.51 13.61
CA ALA A 304 -9.96 9.51 14.63
C ALA A 304 -10.57 9.90 15.98
N THR A 305 -11.35 9.02 16.56
CA THR A 305 -11.87 9.10 17.93
C THR A 305 -11.32 7.96 18.76
N ARG A 306 -11.74 7.83 20.02
CA ARG A 306 -11.37 6.67 20.85
C ARG A 306 -11.88 5.33 20.29
N THR A 307 -12.98 5.37 19.56
CA THR A 307 -13.69 4.17 19.09
C THR A 307 -13.90 4.10 17.59
N THR A 308 -13.61 5.15 16.84
CA THR A 308 -13.87 5.15 15.40
C THR A 308 -12.73 5.82 14.67
N GLY A 309 -12.14 5.12 13.74
CA GLY A 309 -11.23 5.64 12.73
C GLY A 309 -11.93 5.71 11.38
N LEU A 310 -11.84 6.84 10.70
CA LEU A 310 -12.29 7.03 9.33
C LEU A 310 -11.15 7.64 8.53
N PHE A 311 -11.01 7.21 7.30
CA PHE A 311 -10.12 7.87 6.36
C PHE A 311 -10.75 7.93 4.97
N ALA A 312 -10.31 8.90 4.20
CA ALA A 312 -10.53 8.98 2.77
C ALA A 312 -9.26 9.55 2.13
N SER A 313 -8.87 9.01 1.00
CA SER A 313 -7.73 9.52 0.23
C SER A 313 -8.02 9.46 -1.27
N TYR A 314 -7.47 10.43 -1.96
CA TYR A 314 -7.44 10.51 -3.42
C TYR A 314 -6.00 10.78 -3.85
N ALA A 315 -5.56 10.16 -4.92
CA ALA A 315 -4.28 10.48 -5.55
C ALA A 315 -4.41 10.38 -7.08
N ARG A 316 -3.74 11.31 -7.75
CA ARG A 316 -3.52 11.29 -9.20
C ARG A 316 -2.04 11.39 -9.47
N SER A 317 -1.48 10.36 -10.08
CA SER A 317 -0.04 10.25 -10.33
C SER A 317 0.25 9.46 -11.59
N VAL A 318 1.47 9.58 -12.07
CA VAL A 318 2.02 8.71 -13.11
C VAL A 318 2.72 7.54 -12.41
N ASN A 319 2.47 6.31 -12.88
CA ASN A 319 3.10 5.09 -12.37
C ASN A 319 3.55 4.15 -13.51
N GLY A 320 4.19 3.04 -13.16
CA GLY A 320 4.72 2.04 -14.09
C GLY A 320 3.68 1.16 -14.79
N GLY A 321 2.37 1.45 -14.68
CA GLY A 321 1.32 0.70 -15.38
C GLY A 321 1.07 -0.70 -14.84
N SER A 322 1.43 -0.99 -13.58
CA SER A 322 1.17 -2.25 -12.85
C SER A 322 1.72 -3.51 -13.54
N GLY A 323 2.70 -3.37 -14.43
CA GLY A 323 3.23 -4.45 -15.24
C GLY A 323 2.31 -4.93 -16.37
N VAL A 324 1.23 -4.22 -16.65
CA VAL A 324 0.25 -4.55 -17.71
C VAL A 324 0.43 -3.66 -18.92
N ILE A 325 0.77 -2.40 -18.71
CA ILE A 325 1.04 -1.39 -19.74
C ILE A 325 2.31 -0.60 -19.40
N PHE A 326 2.90 0.03 -20.40
CA PHE A 326 4.07 0.89 -20.22
C PHE A 326 3.63 2.27 -19.74
N GLY A 327 3.62 2.45 -18.42
CA GLY A 327 3.20 3.68 -17.76
C GLY A 327 1.71 3.98 -17.84
N ALA A 328 1.19 4.50 -16.76
CA ALA A 328 -0.19 4.94 -16.64
C ALA A 328 -0.29 6.27 -15.89
N LEU A 329 -1.24 7.10 -16.30
CA LEU A 329 -1.79 8.15 -15.47
C LEU A 329 -2.95 7.55 -14.69
N THR A 330 -2.81 7.54 -13.37
CA THR A 330 -3.71 6.81 -12.48
C THR A 330 -4.42 7.76 -11.53
N ASP A 331 -5.72 7.64 -11.45
CA ASP A 331 -6.56 8.21 -10.39
C ASP A 331 -6.92 7.11 -9.40
N THR A 332 -6.57 7.27 -8.14
CA THR A 332 -6.97 6.35 -7.07
C THR A 332 -7.81 7.04 -6.02
N PHE A 333 -8.84 6.38 -5.57
CA PHE A 333 -9.61 6.77 -4.39
C PHE A 333 -9.65 5.60 -3.42
N SER A 334 -9.44 5.85 -2.15
CA SER A 334 -9.64 4.86 -1.09
C SER A 334 -10.30 5.48 0.13
N GLY A 335 -11.09 4.68 0.82
CA GLY A 335 -11.73 5.10 2.05
C GLY A 335 -12.04 3.91 2.94
N GLY A 336 -12.09 4.14 4.24
CA GLY A 336 -12.40 3.08 5.17
C GLY A 336 -12.82 3.57 6.55
N MET A 337 -13.39 2.64 7.27
CA MET A 337 -13.85 2.81 8.63
C MET A 337 -13.47 1.59 9.47
N ASN A 338 -13.02 1.84 10.66
CA ASN A 338 -12.90 0.82 11.70
C ASN A 338 -13.59 1.28 12.97
N ARG A 339 -14.43 0.40 13.56
CA ARG A 339 -15.19 0.73 14.75
C ARG A 339 -15.39 -0.48 15.65
N PRO A 340 -14.87 -0.51 16.89
CA PRO A 340 -15.38 -1.38 17.94
C PRO A 340 -16.82 -0.98 18.31
N ILE A 341 -17.74 -1.90 18.12
CA ILE A 341 -19.17 -1.72 18.49
C ILE A 341 -19.31 -1.84 20.00
N ASN A 342 -18.60 -2.80 20.56
CA ASN A 342 -18.53 -3.02 22.01
C ASN A 342 -17.18 -3.68 22.35
N ARG A 343 -17.03 -4.26 23.57
CA ARG A 343 -15.78 -4.90 24.03
C ARG A 343 -15.36 -6.09 23.15
N ASP A 344 -16.31 -6.77 22.52
CA ASP A 344 -16.07 -8.04 21.85
C ASP A 344 -16.20 -7.96 20.32
N TRP A 345 -16.92 -6.97 19.80
CA TRP A 345 -17.20 -6.84 18.38
C TRP A 345 -16.50 -5.64 17.76
N ILE A 346 -15.83 -5.90 16.67
CA ILE A 346 -15.18 -4.88 15.81
C ILE A 346 -15.73 -5.01 14.39
N VAL A 347 -16.04 -3.90 13.76
CA VAL A 347 -16.48 -3.82 12.35
C VAL A 347 -15.48 -2.97 11.58
N GLY A 348 -15.03 -3.47 10.44
CA GLY A 348 -14.23 -2.77 9.45
C GLY A 348 -14.97 -2.67 8.13
N LEU A 349 -14.83 -1.54 7.45
CA LEU A 349 -15.31 -1.30 6.09
C LEU A 349 -14.20 -0.63 5.31
N ASN A 350 -14.01 -1.00 4.06
CA ASN A 350 -13.15 -0.30 3.13
C ASN A 350 -13.76 -0.30 1.72
N LEU A 351 -13.36 0.68 0.95
CA LEU A 351 -13.72 0.81 -0.45
C LEU A 351 -12.59 1.49 -1.20
N GLY A 352 -12.47 1.22 -2.48
CA GLY A 352 -11.51 1.87 -3.33
C GLY A 352 -11.92 1.81 -4.80
N TYR A 353 -11.31 2.69 -5.53
CA TYR A 353 -11.47 2.86 -6.96
C TYR A 353 -10.12 3.22 -7.56
N SER A 354 -9.79 2.64 -8.70
CA SER A 354 -8.71 3.13 -9.55
C SER A 354 -9.17 3.28 -10.99
N HIS A 355 -8.66 4.32 -11.63
CA HIS A 355 -8.81 4.56 -13.05
C HIS A 355 -7.44 4.80 -13.64
N ASP A 356 -7.02 3.90 -14.51
CA ASP A 356 -5.70 3.90 -15.12
C ASP A 356 -5.85 4.16 -16.63
N VAL A 357 -5.11 5.12 -17.15
CA VAL A 357 -5.04 5.43 -18.57
C VAL A 357 -3.60 5.30 -19.03
N GLY A 358 -3.34 4.42 -19.99
CA GLY A 358 -2.00 4.23 -20.55
C GLY A 358 -1.44 5.52 -21.12
N LEU A 359 -0.15 5.77 -20.91
CA LEU A 359 0.55 6.94 -21.44
C LEU A 359 0.86 6.82 -22.94
N ALA A 360 0.97 5.59 -23.46
CA ALA A 360 1.21 5.29 -24.85
C ALA A 360 -0.09 4.83 -25.54
N PRO A 361 -0.46 5.38 -26.71
CA PRO A 361 -1.59 4.89 -27.47
C PRO A 361 -1.22 3.56 -28.17
N VAL A 362 -2.16 2.63 -28.20
CA VAL A 362 -2.09 1.41 -28.99
C VAL A 362 -3.15 1.50 -30.08
N ASN A 363 -2.75 1.39 -31.35
CA ASN A 363 -3.63 1.60 -32.50
C ASN A 363 -4.40 2.95 -32.47
N GLY A 364 -3.77 3.99 -31.92
CA GLY A 364 -4.37 5.32 -31.81
C GLY A 364 -5.34 5.50 -30.63
N LEU A 365 -5.55 4.48 -29.80
CA LEU A 365 -6.40 4.51 -28.63
C LEU A 365 -5.57 4.30 -27.35
N TYR A 366 -5.92 4.98 -26.28
CA TYR A 366 -5.29 4.79 -24.98
C TYR A 366 -5.98 3.66 -24.21
N PRO A 367 -5.25 2.60 -23.79
CA PRO A 367 -5.81 1.57 -22.93
C PRO A 367 -6.29 2.18 -21.62
N SER A 368 -7.43 1.72 -21.12
CA SER A 368 -7.98 2.25 -19.88
C SER A 368 -8.55 1.11 -19.03
N PHE A 369 -8.26 1.15 -17.73
CA PHE A 369 -8.68 0.16 -16.75
C PHE A 369 -9.44 0.88 -15.63
N ASN A 370 -10.57 0.32 -15.23
CA ASN A 370 -11.33 0.79 -14.08
C ASN A 370 -11.47 -0.35 -13.09
N SER A 371 -10.94 -0.18 -11.90
CA SER A 371 -11.05 -1.15 -10.82
C SER A 371 -11.82 -0.56 -9.66
N VAL A 372 -12.77 -1.32 -9.13
CA VAL A 372 -13.56 -0.98 -7.94
C VAL A 372 -13.44 -2.14 -6.97
N TYR A 373 -13.19 -1.86 -5.73
CA TYR A 373 -13.28 -2.86 -4.67
C TYR A 373 -14.04 -2.32 -3.46
N GLY A 374 -14.68 -3.22 -2.74
CA GLY A 374 -15.32 -2.94 -1.48
C GLY A 374 -15.26 -4.15 -0.56
N GLY A 375 -15.02 -3.90 0.72
CA GLY A 375 -14.94 -4.96 1.71
C GLY A 375 -15.59 -4.58 3.04
N ALA A 376 -16.12 -5.60 3.71
CA ALA A 376 -16.65 -5.52 5.06
C ALA A 376 -16.10 -6.68 5.89
N GLN A 377 -15.74 -6.40 7.12
CA GLN A 377 -15.26 -7.39 8.08
C GLN A 377 -15.96 -7.20 9.41
N VAL A 378 -16.31 -8.29 10.03
CA VAL A 378 -16.80 -8.32 11.40
C VAL A 378 -15.97 -9.32 12.18
N SER A 379 -15.43 -8.92 13.31
CA SER A 379 -14.71 -9.81 14.22
C SER A 379 -15.34 -9.80 15.63
N ARG A 380 -15.33 -10.97 16.26
CA ARG A 380 -15.80 -11.17 17.63
C ARG A 380 -14.70 -11.79 18.46
N ARG A 381 -14.36 -11.15 19.54
CA ARG A 381 -13.45 -11.71 20.55
C ARG A 381 -14.22 -12.77 21.36
N LEU A 382 -13.69 -13.99 21.39
CA LEU A 382 -14.22 -15.12 22.14
C LEU A 382 -13.54 -15.22 23.50
N THR A 383 -12.23 -15.01 23.52
CA THR A 383 -11.39 -14.94 24.73
C THR A 383 -10.38 -13.80 24.58
N ASP A 384 -9.50 -13.59 25.55
CA ASP A 384 -8.46 -12.57 25.47
C ASP A 384 -7.43 -12.84 24.36
N SER A 385 -7.32 -14.07 23.87
CA SER A 385 -6.39 -14.47 22.82
C SER A 385 -7.03 -15.09 21.59
N LEU A 386 -8.34 -15.32 21.60
CA LEU A 386 -9.04 -15.99 20.49
C LEU A 386 -10.17 -15.12 19.97
N SER A 387 -10.22 -14.92 18.65
CA SER A 387 -11.30 -14.22 17.96
C SER A 387 -11.80 -15.01 16.77
N LEU A 388 -13.08 -14.84 16.46
CA LEU A 388 -13.74 -15.30 15.24
C LEU A 388 -13.94 -14.10 14.34
N TYR A 389 -13.76 -14.26 13.04
CA TYR A 389 -14.07 -13.21 12.07
C TYR A 389 -14.81 -13.75 10.85
N GLY A 390 -15.55 -12.86 10.21
CA GLY A 390 -16.12 -13.07 8.89
C GLY A 390 -15.86 -11.84 8.04
N SER A 391 -15.59 -12.03 6.76
CA SER A 391 -15.36 -10.94 5.82
C SER A 391 -16.02 -11.21 4.47
N TYR A 392 -16.37 -10.15 3.79
CA TYR A 392 -16.81 -10.12 2.41
C TYR A 392 -16.03 -9.08 1.65
N THR A 393 -15.53 -9.44 0.47
CA THR A 393 -14.85 -8.53 -0.45
C THR A 393 -15.39 -8.72 -1.86
N ALA A 394 -15.71 -7.63 -2.53
CA ALA A 394 -16.06 -7.60 -3.93
C ALA A 394 -15.03 -6.78 -4.70
N ILE A 395 -14.55 -7.31 -5.81
CA ILE A 395 -13.55 -6.68 -6.67
C ILE A 395 -14.09 -6.74 -8.10
N SER A 396 -14.15 -5.60 -8.78
CA SER A 396 -14.56 -5.54 -10.17
C SER A 396 -13.54 -4.74 -10.98
N GLN A 397 -13.13 -5.28 -12.12
CA GLN A 397 -12.30 -4.57 -13.07
C GLN A 397 -12.89 -4.63 -14.47
N SER A 398 -12.84 -3.53 -15.18
CA SER A 398 -13.24 -3.42 -16.58
C SER A 398 -12.14 -2.79 -17.41
N ILE A 399 -11.96 -3.32 -18.62
CA ILE A 399 -10.95 -2.88 -19.59
C ILE A 399 -11.65 -2.20 -20.77
N LYS A 400 -11.16 -1.01 -21.14
CA LYS A 400 -11.55 -0.32 -22.38
C LYS A 400 -10.33 -0.11 -23.25
N ASN A 401 -10.54 -0.14 -24.58
CA ASN A 401 -9.46 0.02 -25.55
C ASN A 401 -8.31 -0.95 -25.28
N GLN A 402 -8.63 -2.24 -25.23
CA GLN A 402 -7.69 -3.30 -24.87
C GLN A 402 -6.39 -3.13 -25.69
N PRO A 403 -5.21 -3.24 -25.07
CA PRO A 403 -3.96 -3.27 -25.78
C PRO A 403 -4.00 -4.34 -26.87
N GLY A 404 -3.39 -4.09 -28.03
CA GLY A 404 -3.38 -5.01 -29.15
C GLY A 404 -2.53 -6.29 -28.94
N TYR A 405 -2.04 -6.51 -27.73
CA TYR A 405 -1.34 -7.73 -27.25
C TYR A 405 -2.15 -8.39 -26.13
N GLU A 406 -1.97 -9.68 -25.92
CA GLU A 406 -2.58 -10.39 -24.82
C GLU A 406 -2.14 -9.74 -23.50
N THR A 407 -3.11 -9.40 -22.66
CA THR A 407 -2.84 -8.80 -21.37
C THR A 407 -3.15 -9.79 -20.27
N THR A 408 -2.33 -9.77 -19.24
CA THR A 408 -2.58 -10.50 -18.00
C THR A 408 -3.60 -9.81 -17.10
N ALA A 409 -4.24 -8.74 -17.57
CA ALA A 409 -5.19 -7.98 -16.78
C ALA A 409 -6.49 -8.76 -16.58
N TYR A 410 -6.93 -8.83 -15.34
CA TYR A 410 -8.23 -9.37 -14.99
C TYR A 410 -9.36 -8.50 -15.56
N ASN A 411 -10.46 -9.12 -15.98
CA ASN A 411 -11.66 -8.41 -16.43
C ASN A 411 -12.91 -9.15 -15.92
N GLY A 412 -13.64 -8.55 -15.01
CA GLY A 412 -14.81 -9.18 -14.42
C GLY A 412 -15.12 -8.72 -13.00
N LEU A 413 -16.01 -9.45 -12.37
CA LEU A 413 -16.42 -9.30 -10.97
C LEU A 413 -16.00 -10.53 -10.19
N ASN A 414 -15.28 -10.34 -9.09
CA ASN A 414 -14.91 -11.36 -8.15
C ASN A 414 -15.53 -11.08 -6.78
N ASN A 415 -16.11 -12.08 -6.14
CA ASN A 415 -16.65 -11.99 -4.79
C ASN A 415 -15.97 -13.03 -3.91
N ILE A 416 -15.51 -12.59 -2.75
CA ILE A 416 -14.81 -13.43 -1.78
C ILE A 416 -15.54 -13.32 -0.43
N VAL A 417 -15.96 -14.45 0.09
CA VAL A 417 -16.51 -14.57 1.45
C VAL A 417 -15.56 -15.42 2.26
N SER A 418 -15.14 -14.95 3.43
CA SER A 418 -14.29 -15.75 4.32
C SER A 418 -14.82 -15.78 5.74
N ILE A 419 -14.56 -16.89 6.42
CA ILE A 419 -14.78 -17.06 7.85
C ILE A 419 -13.54 -17.71 8.46
N GLY A 420 -13.10 -17.23 9.61
CA GLY A 420 -11.86 -17.74 10.20
C GLY A 420 -11.75 -17.46 11.69
N ILE A 421 -10.74 -18.09 12.27
CA ILE A 421 -10.37 -17.96 13.67
C ILE A 421 -8.95 -17.41 13.73
N THR A 422 -8.73 -16.48 14.66
CA THR A 422 -7.42 -15.90 14.93
C THR A 422 -7.05 -16.12 16.40
N PHE A 423 -5.86 -16.67 16.60
CA PHE A 423 -5.20 -16.73 17.89
C PHE A 423 -4.15 -15.60 17.97
N ALA A 424 -4.34 -14.66 18.88
CA ALA A 424 -3.46 -13.53 19.13
C ALA A 424 -3.24 -13.37 20.66
N PRO A 425 -2.17 -13.95 21.22
CA PRO A 425 -1.90 -13.84 22.65
C PRO A 425 -1.45 -12.43 23.03
N ALA A 426 -1.39 -12.16 24.33
CA ALA A 426 -0.89 -10.89 24.83
C ALA A 426 0.55 -10.65 24.32
N PRO A 427 0.88 -9.39 23.95
CA PRO A 427 2.21 -9.05 23.46
C PRO A 427 3.32 -9.44 24.46
N LEU A 428 4.39 -10.01 23.93
CA LEU A 428 5.58 -10.31 24.69
C LEU A 428 6.36 -9.01 24.90
N THR A 429 6.61 -8.63 26.14
CA THR A 429 7.51 -7.53 26.47
C THR A 429 8.94 -8.04 26.46
N SER A 430 9.83 -7.41 25.66
CA SER A 430 11.25 -7.73 25.76
C SER A 430 11.73 -7.36 27.18
N GLY A 431 12.16 -8.36 27.94
CA GLY A 431 12.57 -8.20 29.33
C GLY A 431 13.54 -7.04 29.59
N ARG A 432 13.57 -6.64 30.85
CA ARG A 432 14.48 -5.58 31.37
C ARG A 432 15.93 -5.85 31.07
#